data_da234e31872cfca72cae25a0e2f19d0f
#
_entry.id   da234e31872cfca72cae25a0e2f19d0f
#
_cell.length_a   1.000
_cell.length_b   1.000
_cell.length_c   1.000
_cell.angle_alpha   90.00
_cell.angle_beta   90.00
_cell.angle_gamma   90.00
#
_symmetry.space_group_name_H-M   'P 1'
#
loop_
_entity.id
_entity.type
_entity.pdbx_description
1 polymer ?
#
loop_
_entity_poly.entity_id
_entity_poly.type
_entity_poly.pdbx_seq_one_letter_code
_entity_poly.pdbx_strand_id
1 'polypeptide(L)'
;LATSSAASDVYKRQLGDNEVKRIDKDSWAILLDLDGNLTEGMGSNIFTVSDGVIYTPKAQNVLGGISRETVIDLAIEHGMRLVEKDIEVFEAINSDEMFLTSTSLCICPVSYFNGKKIGKDIFGPVTSKLIGLYKNFVSFDFVDQYLKNLD
;
A
#
# COMPACT_ATOMS: atom_id res chain seq x y z
N LEU A 1 18.25 28.71 6.80
CA LEU A 1 16.88 28.22 6.72
C LEU A 1 16.93 26.68 6.78
N ALA A 2 16.79 26.13 7.98
CA ALA A 2 16.58 24.69 8.14
C ALA A 2 15.15 24.40 7.68
N THR A 3 14.97 23.96 6.45
CA THR A 3 13.71 23.34 6.01
C THR A 3 13.60 22.02 6.75
N SER A 4 12.54 21.82 7.53
CA SER A 4 12.33 20.53 8.17
C SER A 4 12.19 19.46 7.08
N SER A 5 12.84 18.31 7.28
CA SER A 5 12.74 17.16 6.37
C SER A 5 11.27 16.81 6.05
N ALA A 6 10.39 16.87 7.04
CA ALA A 6 8.96 16.63 6.90
C ALA A 6 8.28 17.55 5.87
N ALA A 7 8.58 18.85 5.85
CA ALA A 7 7.99 19.76 4.87
C ALA A 7 8.49 19.48 3.45
N SER A 8 9.76 19.11 3.29
CA SER A 8 10.34 18.70 2.01
C SER A 8 9.69 17.41 1.49
N ASP A 9 9.43 16.46 2.37
CA ASP A 9 8.82 15.16 2.00
C ASP A 9 7.35 15.32 1.60
N VAL A 10 6.59 16.14 2.31
CA VAL A 10 5.21 16.50 1.92
C VAL A 10 5.18 17.12 0.53
N TYR A 11 6.09 18.07 0.25
CA TYR A 11 6.15 18.73 -1.06
C TYR A 11 6.49 17.77 -2.19
N LYS A 12 7.47 16.88 -2.01
CA LYS A 12 7.84 15.87 -3.02
C LYS A 12 6.70 14.92 -3.33
N ARG A 13 6.00 14.47 -2.29
CA ARG A 13 4.82 13.60 -2.45
C ARG A 13 3.71 14.31 -3.22
N GLN A 14 3.46 15.58 -2.93
CA GLN A 14 2.46 16.39 -3.62
C GLN A 14 2.76 16.59 -5.12
N LEU A 15 4.04 16.72 -5.49
CA LEU A 15 4.46 16.77 -6.88
C LEU A 15 4.14 15.45 -7.61
N GLY A 16 4.47 14.30 -7.02
CA GLY A 16 4.17 12.99 -7.60
C GLY A 16 2.67 12.79 -7.82
N ASP A 17 1.84 13.14 -6.84
CA ASP A 17 0.38 13.06 -6.96
C ASP A 17 -0.16 13.98 -8.08
N ASN A 18 0.35 15.19 -8.17
CA ASN A 18 -0.04 16.12 -9.23
C ASN A 18 0.35 15.62 -10.64
N GLU A 19 1.49 14.95 -10.79
CA GLU A 19 1.89 14.35 -12.07
C GLU A 19 0.98 13.22 -12.48
N VAL A 20 0.66 12.30 -11.56
CA VAL A 20 -0.23 11.17 -11.83
C VAL A 20 -1.64 11.65 -12.15
N LYS A 21 -2.18 12.62 -11.42
CA LYS A 21 -3.53 13.19 -11.64
C LYS A 21 -3.68 13.96 -12.96
N ARG A 22 -2.59 14.37 -13.60
CA ARG A 22 -2.62 14.91 -14.96
C ARG A 22 -2.89 13.82 -16.00
N ILE A 23 -2.50 12.58 -15.70
CA ILE A 23 -2.67 11.44 -16.60
C ILE A 23 -4.03 10.77 -16.31
N ASP A 24 -4.32 10.54 -15.04
CA ASP A 24 -5.57 9.92 -14.58
C ASP A 24 -5.94 10.51 -13.22
N LYS A 25 -7.13 11.14 -13.14
CA LYS A 25 -7.62 11.86 -11.95
C LYS A 25 -7.91 10.93 -10.77
N ASP A 26 -8.22 9.68 -11.04
CA ASP A 26 -8.62 8.68 -10.05
C ASP A 26 -7.45 7.82 -9.58
N SER A 27 -6.27 7.99 -10.18
CA SER A 27 -5.06 7.27 -9.81
C SER A 27 -4.30 7.92 -8.67
N TRP A 28 -3.60 7.09 -7.90
CA TRP A 28 -2.74 7.51 -6.79
C TRP A 28 -1.28 7.24 -7.11
N ALA A 29 -0.43 8.19 -6.77
CA ALA A 29 1.01 8.07 -7.00
C ALA A 29 1.65 7.11 -6.00
N ILE A 30 2.50 6.23 -6.52
CA ILE A 30 3.49 5.49 -5.74
C ILE A 30 4.87 6.03 -6.09
N LEU A 31 5.62 6.41 -5.07
CA LEU A 31 6.95 6.97 -5.22
C LEU A 31 7.99 5.85 -5.38
N LEU A 32 9.06 6.17 -6.07
CA LEU A 32 10.22 5.31 -6.23
C LEU A 32 11.43 5.92 -5.53
N ASP A 33 12.37 5.08 -5.11
CA ASP A 33 13.69 5.52 -4.68
C ASP A 33 14.60 5.85 -5.88
N LEU A 34 15.84 6.22 -5.62
CA LEU A 34 16.80 6.58 -6.67
C LEU A 34 17.24 5.38 -7.53
N ASP A 35 17.05 4.18 -7.03
CA ASP A 35 17.38 2.93 -7.73
C ASP A 35 16.17 2.37 -8.51
N GLY A 36 15.01 3.04 -8.43
CA GLY A 36 13.79 2.68 -9.14
C GLY A 36 12.90 1.67 -8.41
N ASN A 37 13.17 1.40 -7.13
CA ASN A 37 12.32 0.53 -6.33
C ASN A 37 11.14 1.29 -5.73
N LEU A 38 10.04 0.58 -5.50
CA LEU A 38 8.86 1.13 -4.84
C LEU A 38 9.21 1.58 -3.42
N THR A 39 8.64 2.71 -3.02
CA THR A 39 8.70 3.17 -1.63
C THR A 39 7.30 3.23 -1.03
N GLU A 40 6.60 4.31 -1.20
CA GLU A 40 5.29 4.54 -0.57
C GLU A 40 4.40 5.45 -1.42
N GLY A 41 3.10 5.50 -1.11
CA GLY A 41 2.18 6.48 -1.67
C GLY A 41 2.18 7.79 -0.89
N MET A 42 1.32 8.72 -1.29
CA MET A 42 1.19 10.07 -0.69
C MET A 42 0.86 10.07 0.82
N GLY A 43 0.25 9.07 1.32
CA GLY A 43 -0.10 8.91 2.74
C GLY A 43 -0.44 7.46 3.03
N SER A 44 0.22 6.57 2.30
CA SER A 44 -0.02 5.14 2.37
C SER A 44 1.27 4.36 2.16
N ASN A 45 1.34 3.17 2.74
CA ASN A 45 2.39 2.21 2.46
C ASN A 45 1.88 1.15 1.48
N ILE A 46 2.78 0.52 0.74
CA ILE A 46 2.44 -0.46 -0.30
C ILE A 46 2.89 -1.86 0.09
N PHE A 47 2.07 -2.82 -0.28
CA PHE A 47 2.32 -4.24 -0.16
C PHE A 47 2.01 -4.95 -1.47
N THR A 48 2.81 -5.95 -1.81
CA THR A 48 2.54 -6.88 -2.91
C THR A 48 2.51 -8.30 -2.38
N VAL A 49 1.83 -9.18 -3.10
CA VAL A 49 1.79 -10.61 -2.77
C VAL A 49 2.18 -11.40 -4.01
N SER A 50 3.08 -12.34 -3.85
CA SER A 50 3.46 -13.30 -4.90
C SER A 50 3.67 -14.67 -4.28
N ASP A 51 3.05 -15.69 -4.86
CA ASP A 51 3.09 -17.07 -4.35
C ASP A 51 2.73 -17.18 -2.85
N GLY A 52 1.76 -16.38 -2.41
CA GLY A 52 1.29 -16.34 -1.02
C GLY A 52 2.24 -15.69 -0.02
N VAL A 53 3.34 -15.10 -0.49
CA VAL A 53 4.28 -14.32 0.33
C VAL A 53 3.98 -12.84 0.19
N ILE A 54 3.87 -12.16 1.32
CA ILE A 54 3.65 -10.71 1.39
C ILE A 54 5.01 -10.01 1.32
N TYR A 55 5.13 -9.01 0.47
CA TYR A 55 6.31 -8.15 0.38
C TYR A 55 5.92 -6.70 0.62
N THR A 56 6.79 -5.95 1.31
CA THR A 56 6.67 -4.50 1.50
C THR A 56 8.07 -3.87 1.44
N PRO A 57 8.20 -2.62 1.00
CA PRO A 57 9.48 -1.93 1.03
C PRO A 57 10.08 -1.87 2.44
N LYS A 58 11.41 -1.89 2.51
CA LYS A 58 12.16 -1.80 3.77
C LYS A 58 11.81 -0.54 4.57
N ALA A 59 11.74 -0.65 5.88
CA ALA A 59 11.39 0.45 6.79
C ALA A 59 12.28 1.70 6.63
N GLN A 60 13.53 1.53 6.22
CA GLN A 60 14.46 2.65 5.99
C GLN A 60 14.08 3.54 4.80
N ASN A 61 13.27 3.02 3.87
CA ASN A 61 12.90 3.69 2.61
C ASN A 61 11.49 4.29 2.64
N VAL A 62 10.76 4.11 3.74
CA VAL A 62 9.35 4.51 3.87
C VAL A 62 9.09 5.16 5.23
N LEU A 63 8.01 5.94 5.31
CA LEU A 63 7.52 6.41 6.59
C LEU A 63 6.90 5.24 7.37
N GLY A 64 7.27 5.09 8.65
CA GLY A 64 6.67 4.09 9.54
C GLY A 64 5.18 4.39 9.75
N GLY A 65 4.32 3.70 9.00
CA GLY A 65 2.87 3.86 9.10
C GLY A 65 2.28 2.92 10.17
N ILE A 66 1.45 3.44 11.06
CA ILE A 66 0.77 2.61 12.09
C ILE A 66 0.01 1.44 11.42
N SER A 67 -0.73 1.72 10.35
CA SER A 67 -1.46 0.68 9.62
C SER A 67 -0.53 -0.34 8.94
N ARG A 68 0.66 0.10 8.50
CA ARG A 68 1.70 -0.79 7.96
C ARG A 68 2.17 -1.76 9.04
N GLU A 69 2.58 -1.24 10.21
CA GLU A 69 3.05 -2.06 11.32
C GLU A 69 1.96 -3.03 11.79
N THR A 70 0.71 -2.56 11.92
CA THR A 70 -0.43 -3.43 12.27
C THR A 70 -0.58 -4.59 11.28
N VAL A 71 -0.45 -4.36 9.98
CA VAL A 71 -0.52 -5.43 8.97
C VAL A 71 0.64 -6.40 9.10
N ILE A 72 1.87 -5.91 9.35
CA ILE A 72 3.04 -6.75 9.57
C ILE A 72 2.84 -7.64 10.80
N ASP A 73 2.43 -7.05 11.92
CA ASP A 73 2.19 -7.77 13.17
C ASP A 73 1.11 -8.85 13.01
N LEU A 74 -0.03 -8.49 12.41
CA LEU A 74 -1.11 -9.44 12.14
C LEU A 74 -0.67 -10.58 11.20
N ALA A 75 0.12 -10.28 10.18
CA ALA A 75 0.64 -11.31 9.27
C ALA A 75 1.55 -12.30 10.03
N ILE A 76 2.48 -11.80 10.84
CA ILE A 76 3.42 -12.61 11.62
C ILE A 76 2.66 -13.44 12.67
N GLU A 77 1.76 -12.82 13.42
CA GLU A 77 0.97 -13.48 14.48
C GLU A 77 0.13 -14.63 13.93
N HIS A 78 -0.35 -14.51 12.69
CA HIS A 78 -1.16 -15.54 12.04
C HIS A 78 -0.38 -16.44 11.08
N GLY A 79 0.95 -16.50 11.22
CA GLY A 79 1.82 -17.43 10.50
C GLY A 79 1.88 -17.19 8.99
N MET A 80 1.58 -15.96 8.53
CA MET A 80 1.74 -15.58 7.13
C MET A 80 3.19 -15.20 6.85
N ARG A 81 3.68 -15.56 5.67
CA ARG A 81 5.05 -15.18 5.28
C ARG A 81 5.07 -13.73 4.82
N LEU A 82 5.93 -12.93 5.45
CA LEU A 82 6.13 -11.53 5.11
C LEU A 82 7.63 -11.22 5.03
N VAL A 83 8.02 -10.46 4.02
CA VAL A 83 9.42 -10.07 3.76
C VAL A 83 9.48 -8.57 3.44
N GLU A 84 10.30 -7.85 4.19
CA GLU A 84 10.67 -6.48 3.86
C GLU A 84 11.87 -6.50 2.90
N LYS A 85 11.70 -5.97 1.68
CA LYS A 85 12.75 -5.93 0.66
C LYS A 85 12.59 -4.74 -0.28
N ASP A 86 13.58 -4.49 -1.11
CA ASP A 86 13.43 -3.62 -2.26
C ASP A 86 12.53 -4.32 -3.29
N ILE A 87 11.54 -3.60 -3.82
CA ILE A 87 10.54 -4.14 -4.75
C ILE A 87 10.66 -3.35 -6.05
N GLU A 88 11.05 -4.01 -7.12
CA GLU A 88 11.11 -3.40 -8.44
C GLU A 88 9.71 -3.21 -9.03
N VAL A 89 9.55 -2.20 -9.89
CA VAL A 89 8.29 -1.95 -10.62
C VAL A 89 7.84 -3.19 -11.40
N PHE A 90 8.76 -3.92 -11.99
CA PHE A 90 8.46 -5.15 -12.73
C PHE A 90 7.89 -6.25 -11.84
N GLU A 91 8.44 -6.44 -10.65
CA GLU A 91 7.92 -7.41 -9.67
C GLU A 91 6.50 -7.02 -9.23
N ALA A 92 6.31 -5.73 -8.91
CA ALA A 92 5.02 -5.21 -8.47
C ALA A 92 3.93 -5.39 -9.54
N ILE A 93 4.22 -5.11 -10.81
CA ILE A 93 3.30 -5.29 -11.93
C ILE A 93 2.88 -6.76 -12.12
N ASN A 94 3.73 -7.70 -11.77
CA ASN A 94 3.50 -9.14 -11.93
C ASN A 94 3.08 -9.84 -10.64
N SER A 95 2.78 -9.10 -9.58
CA SER A 95 2.29 -9.68 -8.32
C SER A 95 0.88 -10.25 -8.46
N ASP A 96 0.56 -11.24 -7.63
CA ASP A 96 -0.76 -11.87 -7.58
C ASP A 96 -1.80 -10.96 -6.92
N GLU A 97 -1.37 -10.17 -5.91
CA GLU A 97 -2.20 -9.20 -5.20
C GLU A 97 -1.35 -7.97 -4.87
N MET A 98 -2.02 -6.83 -4.74
CA MET A 98 -1.42 -5.58 -4.27
C MET A 98 -2.42 -4.83 -3.41
N PHE A 99 -1.96 -4.21 -2.33
CA PHE A 99 -2.80 -3.35 -1.50
C PHE A 99 -1.99 -2.22 -0.87
N LEU A 100 -2.70 -1.17 -0.51
CA LEU A 100 -2.18 -0.03 0.23
C LEU A 100 -2.68 -0.07 1.68
N THR A 101 -1.89 0.51 2.58
CA THR A 101 -2.32 0.72 3.97
C THR A 101 -2.22 2.19 4.33
N SER A 102 -3.22 2.70 5.03
CA SER A 102 -3.22 4.06 5.57
C SER A 102 -4.13 4.16 6.79
N THR A 103 -3.99 5.23 7.56
CA THR A 103 -4.86 5.46 8.73
C THR A 103 -6.33 5.63 8.32
N SER A 104 -6.59 6.21 7.15
CA SER A 104 -7.97 6.46 6.68
C SER A 104 -8.61 5.24 6.02
N LEU A 105 -7.83 4.41 5.31
CA LEU A 105 -8.35 3.30 4.51
C LEU A 105 -8.14 1.93 5.16
N CYS A 106 -7.34 1.85 6.23
CA CYS A 106 -6.85 0.61 6.82
C CYS A 106 -6.11 -0.25 5.77
N ILE A 107 -6.81 -1.10 5.04
CA ILE A 107 -6.29 -1.89 3.91
C ILE A 107 -7.15 -1.61 2.69
N CYS A 108 -6.54 -1.13 1.60
CA CYS A 108 -7.19 -0.83 0.32
C CYS A 108 -6.56 -1.67 -0.80
N PRO A 109 -7.28 -2.64 -1.37
CA PRO A 109 -6.80 -3.42 -2.51
C PRO A 109 -6.55 -2.54 -3.73
N VAL A 110 -5.52 -2.89 -4.52
CA VAL A 110 -5.16 -2.21 -5.78
C VAL A 110 -5.55 -3.11 -6.95
N SER A 111 -6.42 -2.63 -7.83
CA SER A 111 -6.88 -3.37 -8.99
C SER A 111 -6.00 -3.19 -10.22
N TYR A 112 -5.37 -2.02 -10.36
CA TYR A 112 -4.48 -1.69 -11.47
C TYR A 112 -3.23 -0.98 -10.98
N PHE A 113 -2.09 -1.31 -11.57
CA PHE A 113 -0.84 -0.63 -11.36
C PHE A 113 -0.16 -0.33 -12.70
N ASN A 114 0.16 0.94 -12.96
CA ASN A 114 0.68 1.41 -14.26
C ASN A 114 -0.14 0.91 -15.47
N GLY A 115 -1.48 0.96 -15.35
CA GLY A 115 -2.40 0.53 -16.42
C GLY A 115 -2.54 -0.98 -16.61
N LYS A 116 -1.80 -1.80 -15.85
CA LYS A 116 -1.91 -3.27 -15.87
C LYS A 116 -2.75 -3.76 -14.71
N LYS A 117 -3.70 -4.65 -14.98
CA LYS A 117 -4.51 -5.31 -13.95
C LYS A 117 -3.61 -6.16 -13.05
N ILE A 118 -3.77 -6.01 -11.75
CA ILE A 118 -3.12 -6.83 -10.73
C ILE A 118 -4.00 -8.02 -10.41
N GLY A 119 -3.40 -9.21 -10.47
CA GLY A 119 -4.07 -10.46 -10.11
C GLY A 119 -5.32 -10.79 -10.93
N LYS A 120 -6.07 -11.76 -10.45
CA LYS A 120 -7.33 -12.19 -11.05
C LYS A 120 -8.51 -11.42 -10.48
N ASP A 121 -8.53 -11.26 -9.17
CA ASP A 121 -9.59 -10.63 -8.38
C ASP A 121 -9.01 -9.48 -7.55
N ILE A 122 -9.84 -8.44 -7.31
CA ILE A 122 -9.46 -7.29 -6.48
C ILE A 122 -9.14 -7.74 -5.05
N PHE A 123 -9.95 -8.64 -4.52
CA PHE A 123 -9.78 -9.22 -3.20
C PHE A 123 -9.15 -10.60 -3.35
N GLY A 124 -7.84 -10.65 -3.49
CA GLY A 124 -7.11 -11.92 -3.46
C GLY A 124 -7.16 -12.59 -2.06
N PRO A 125 -6.82 -13.87 -1.97
CA PRO A 125 -6.98 -14.64 -0.73
C PRO A 125 -6.16 -14.10 0.44
N VAL A 126 -4.96 -13.58 0.20
CA VAL A 126 -4.09 -13.03 1.24
C VAL A 126 -4.63 -11.68 1.72
N THR A 127 -4.97 -10.79 0.80
CA THR A 127 -5.56 -9.49 1.12
C THR A 127 -6.89 -9.64 1.86
N SER A 128 -7.75 -10.55 1.41
CA SER A 128 -9.04 -10.86 2.09
C SER A 128 -8.84 -11.33 3.53
N LYS A 129 -7.87 -12.22 3.74
CA LYS A 129 -7.53 -12.71 5.07
C LYS A 129 -7.04 -11.57 5.97
N LEU A 130 -6.13 -10.73 5.48
CA LEU A 130 -5.62 -9.59 6.23
C LEU A 130 -6.71 -8.56 6.57
N ILE A 131 -7.63 -8.27 5.64
CA ILE A 131 -8.79 -7.41 5.90
C ILE A 131 -9.64 -7.98 7.03
N GLY A 132 -9.92 -9.29 7.02
CA GLY A 132 -10.66 -9.95 8.10
C GLY A 132 -9.97 -9.85 9.46
N LEU A 133 -8.66 -10.09 9.51
CA LEU A 133 -7.85 -9.96 10.72
C LEU A 133 -7.83 -8.51 11.23
N TYR A 134 -7.65 -7.55 10.33
CA TYR A 134 -7.62 -6.15 10.68
C TYR A 134 -8.98 -5.66 11.22
N LYS A 135 -10.11 -6.06 10.60
CA LYS A 135 -11.46 -5.79 11.10
C LYS A 135 -11.65 -6.29 12.54
N ASN A 136 -11.19 -7.51 12.81
CA ASN A 136 -11.25 -8.09 14.14
C ASN A 136 -10.39 -7.32 15.16
N PHE A 137 -9.18 -6.94 14.76
CA PHE A 137 -8.25 -6.17 15.59
C PHE A 137 -8.82 -4.82 16.01
N VAL A 138 -9.42 -4.07 15.06
CA VAL A 138 -10.04 -2.77 15.36
C VAL A 138 -11.47 -2.87 15.86
N SER A 139 -12.05 -4.08 15.90
CA SER A 139 -13.47 -4.33 16.23
C SER A 139 -14.44 -3.48 15.38
N PHE A 140 -14.12 -3.27 14.10
CA PHE A 140 -14.87 -2.40 13.22
C PHE A 140 -14.80 -2.83 11.74
N ASP A 141 -15.96 -2.83 11.05
CA ASP A 141 -16.03 -3.11 9.61
C ASP A 141 -15.85 -1.82 8.77
N PHE A 142 -14.59 -1.47 8.53
CA PHE A 142 -14.23 -0.29 7.73
C PHE A 142 -14.59 -0.45 6.25
N VAL A 143 -14.66 -1.68 5.72
CA VAL A 143 -15.05 -1.92 4.32
C VAL A 143 -16.54 -1.62 4.13
N ASP A 144 -17.39 -2.13 5.02
CA ASP A 144 -18.84 -1.85 4.99
C ASP A 144 -19.13 -0.35 5.14
N GLN A 145 -18.38 0.33 6.01
CA GLN A 145 -18.50 1.78 6.16
C GLN A 145 -18.21 2.53 4.86
N TYR A 146 -17.11 2.17 4.17
CA TYR A 146 -16.78 2.80 2.89
C TYR A 146 -17.83 2.54 1.82
N LEU A 147 -18.27 1.30 1.68
CA LEU A 147 -19.27 0.93 0.69
C LEU A 147 -20.62 1.67 0.90
N LYS A 148 -21.01 1.88 2.14
CA LYS A 148 -22.24 2.64 2.47
C LYS A 148 -22.15 4.14 2.19
N ASN A 149 -20.95 4.69 2.07
CA ASN A 149 -20.73 6.11 1.81
C ASN A 149 -20.41 6.40 0.32
N LEU A 150 -20.50 5.41 -0.56
CA LEU A 150 -20.32 5.58 -2.00
C LEU A 150 -21.64 5.90 -2.73
N ASP A 151 -22.79 5.82 -2.05
CA ASP A 151 -24.11 6.23 -2.50
C ASP A 151 -24.35 7.71 -2.11
#